data_bb99e7324b9e40bc283612a1ba28c3a4
#
_entry.id   bb99e7324b9e40bc283612a1ba28c3a4
#
_cell.length_a   1.000
_cell.length_b   1.000
_cell.length_c   1.000
_cell.angle_alpha   90.00
_cell.angle_beta   90.00
_cell.angle_gamma   90.00
#
_symmetry.space_group_name_H-M   'P 1'
#
loop_
_entity.id
_entity.type
_entity.pdbx_description
1 polymer ?
#
loop_
_entity_poly.entity_id
_entity_poly.type
_entity_poly.pdbx_seq_one_letter_code
_entity_poly.pdbx_strand_id
1 'polypeptide(L)'
;MTNKIILVAIAATHLSLNASIDNYFPYKIEPSASNYGVTGIYEIPNARFMKAGSMRFSFSSSYPNEFTGLSASPFEWFEAGYRYAEVKNLLYSDTPSYSGNQSLKDKGFDIKVRVLKENQLTPAIAFGLRDIAGTG
;
A
#
# COMPACT_ATOMS: atom_id res chain seq x y z
N MET A 1 2.29 -9.37 48.26
CA MET A 1 0.91 -9.50 47.74
C MET A 1 0.57 -8.48 46.64
N THR A 2 1.21 -7.33 46.57
CA THR A 2 0.92 -6.22 45.64
C THR A 2 1.23 -6.52 44.17
N ASN A 3 2.28 -7.31 43.88
CA ASN A 3 2.69 -7.56 42.48
C ASN A 3 1.74 -8.47 41.67
N LYS A 4 0.98 -9.32 42.37
CA LYS A 4 -0.01 -10.21 41.68
C LYS A 4 -1.26 -9.45 41.26
N ILE A 5 -1.64 -8.42 42.00
CA ILE A 5 -2.83 -7.60 41.72
C ILE A 5 -2.57 -6.70 40.48
N ILE A 6 -1.37 -6.17 40.34
CA ILE A 6 -0.97 -5.35 39.20
C ILE A 6 -0.96 -6.20 37.90
N LEU A 7 -0.46 -7.42 37.98
CA LEU A 7 -0.42 -8.32 36.81
C LEU A 7 -1.83 -8.74 36.33
N VAL A 8 -2.75 -8.94 37.27
CA VAL A 8 -4.17 -9.25 36.97
C VAL A 8 -4.87 -8.04 36.38
N ALA A 9 -4.60 -6.83 36.87
CA ALA A 9 -5.17 -5.59 36.33
C ALA A 9 -4.68 -5.31 34.90
N ILE A 10 -3.42 -5.57 34.59
CA ILE A 10 -2.89 -5.43 33.23
C ILE A 10 -3.46 -6.50 32.30
N ALA A 11 -3.64 -7.74 32.77
CA ALA A 11 -4.26 -8.80 31.99
C ALA A 11 -5.76 -8.53 31.71
N ALA A 12 -6.49 -7.95 32.67
CA ALA A 12 -7.89 -7.61 32.52
C ALA A 12 -8.14 -6.45 31.54
N THR A 13 -7.20 -5.53 31.41
CA THR A 13 -7.30 -4.42 30.42
C THR A 13 -7.07 -4.89 28.99
N HIS A 14 -6.40 -6.02 28.77
CA HIS A 14 -6.20 -6.56 27.41
C HIS A 14 -7.39 -7.35 26.87
N LEU A 15 -8.36 -7.74 27.71
CA LEU A 15 -9.48 -8.58 27.28
C LEU A 15 -10.68 -7.82 26.68
N SER A 16 -10.74 -6.50 26.81
CA SER A 16 -11.93 -5.71 26.41
C SER A 16 -11.78 -4.90 25.13
N LEU A 17 -10.68 -5.05 24.38
CA LEU A 17 -10.32 -4.14 23.29
C LEU A 17 -10.38 -4.73 21.88
N ASN A 18 -11.22 -5.74 21.66
CA ASN A 18 -11.45 -6.31 20.33
C ASN A 18 -12.70 -5.77 19.62
N ALA A 19 -13.14 -4.57 19.94
CA ALA A 19 -14.14 -3.92 19.11
C ALA A 19 -13.45 -3.41 17.83
N SER A 20 -13.64 -4.13 16.75
CA SER A 20 -13.14 -3.73 15.43
C SER A 20 -13.90 -2.51 14.94
N ILE A 21 -13.19 -1.54 14.35
CA ILE A 21 -13.80 -0.42 13.61
C ILE A 21 -14.80 -0.90 12.56
N ASP A 22 -14.62 -2.11 12.03
CA ASP A 22 -15.53 -2.77 11.09
C ASP A 22 -16.97 -2.90 11.62
N ASN A 23 -17.17 -2.87 12.95
CA ASN A 23 -18.52 -2.93 13.56
C ASN A 23 -19.28 -1.59 13.48
N TYR A 24 -18.57 -0.48 13.27
CA TYR A 24 -19.20 0.85 13.15
C TYR A 24 -19.55 1.22 11.71
N PHE A 25 -18.93 0.57 10.74
CA PHE A 25 -19.19 0.80 9.33
C PHE A 25 -19.87 -0.42 8.73
N PRO A 26 -21.19 -0.35 8.42
CA PRO A 26 -21.93 -1.47 7.84
C PRO A 26 -21.44 -1.81 6.42
N TYR A 27 -20.65 -0.93 5.81
CA TYR A 27 -20.07 -1.14 4.48
C TYR A 27 -18.57 -1.35 4.59
N LYS A 28 -18.14 -2.50 4.17
CA LYS A 28 -16.72 -2.82 4.04
C LYS A 28 -16.14 -2.03 2.87
N ILE A 29 -15.53 -0.88 3.18
CA ILE A 29 -14.87 -0.05 2.18
C ILE A 29 -13.58 -0.74 1.79
N GLU A 30 -13.50 -1.23 0.57
CA GLU A 30 -12.25 -1.76 0.02
C GLU A 30 -11.26 -0.59 -0.14
N PRO A 31 -10.04 -0.74 0.36
CA PRO A 31 -9.05 0.33 0.26
C PRO A 31 -8.65 0.57 -1.20
N SER A 32 -8.52 1.84 -1.58
CA SER A 32 -8.12 2.25 -2.93
C SER A 32 -6.67 1.90 -3.26
N ALA A 33 -6.36 1.84 -4.55
CA ALA A 33 -4.98 1.84 -5.02
C ALA A 33 -4.39 3.25 -4.99
N SER A 34 -3.10 3.35 -4.70
CA SER A 34 -2.30 4.52 -5.04
C SER A 34 -1.87 4.48 -6.51
N ASN A 35 -1.35 5.59 -7.03
CA ASN A 35 -0.73 5.63 -8.37
C ASN A 35 0.44 4.64 -8.51
N TYR A 36 1.01 4.21 -7.40
CA TYR A 36 2.08 3.20 -7.36
C TYR A 36 1.58 1.75 -7.37
N GLY A 37 0.27 1.54 -7.48
CA GLY A 37 -0.36 0.22 -7.59
C GLY A 37 -0.70 -0.42 -6.26
N VAL A 38 0.12 -0.26 -5.21
CA VAL A 38 -0.17 -0.78 -3.86
C VAL A 38 -1.28 0.04 -3.18
N THR A 39 -1.88 -0.54 -2.16
CA THR A 39 -2.95 0.11 -1.39
C THR A 39 -2.48 1.43 -0.77
N GLY A 40 -3.23 2.50 -1.07
CA GLY A 40 -2.91 3.86 -0.65
C GLY A 40 -3.94 4.87 -1.15
N ILE A 41 -3.59 6.15 -1.04
CA ILE A 41 -4.39 7.28 -1.51
C ILE A 41 -3.51 8.13 -2.42
N TYR A 42 -3.87 8.26 -3.69
CA TYR A 42 -3.13 8.99 -4.69
C TYR A 42 -1.66 8.52 -4.78
N GLU A 43 -0.70 9.29 -4.29
CA GLU A 43 0.73 8.96 -4.25
C GLU A 43 1.24 8.52 -2.86
N ILE A 44 0.34 8.41 -1.88
CA ILE A 44 0.68 8.10 -0.50
C ILE A 44 0.24 6.66 -0.19
N PRO A 45 1.18 5.71 -0.02
CA PRO A 45 0.86 4.39 0.52
C PRO A 45 0.34 4.54 1.94
N ASN A 46 -0.61 3.71 2.32
CA ASN A 46 -1.11 3.64 3.69
C ASN A 46 -0.88 2.23 4.28
N ALA A 47 -1.13 2.08 5.58
CA ALA A 47 -0.95 0.81 6.27
C ALA A 47 -2.12 -0.17 6.10
N ARG A 48 -3.12 0.14 5.27
CA ARG A 48 -4.22 -0.76 4.92
C ARG A 48 -3.79 -1.68 3.78
N PHE A 49 -4.45 -2.82 3.67
CA PHE A 49 -4.16 -3.88 2.70
C PHE A 49 -5.43 -4.30 2.00
N MET A 50 -5.29 -4.80 0.79
CA MET A 50 -6.36 -5.51 0.10
C MET A 50 -6.71 -6.78 0.88
N LYS A 51 -7.87 -7.36 0.55
CA LYS A 51 -8.28 -8.68 1.05
C LYS A 51 -7.25 -9.74 0.64
N ALA A 52 -6.93 -10.65 1.55
CA ALA A 52 -6.06 -11.79 1.24
C ALA A 52 -6.59 -12.60 0.05
N GLY A 53 -5.69 -13.05 -0.82
CA GLY A 53 -6.02 -13.77 -2.05
C GLY A 53 -6.56 -12.89 -3.18
N SER A 54 -6.52 -11.55 -3.06
CA SER A 54 -6.99 -10.64 -4.11
C SER A 54 -5.86 -10.10 -4.96
N MET A 55 -6.21 -9.76 -6.19
CA MET A 55 -5.38 -9.02 -7.13
C MET A 55 -6.14 -7.78 -7.59
N ARG A 56 -5.41 -6.71 -7.93
CA ARG A 56 -5.96 -5.47 -8.45
C ARG A 56 -5.14 -4.99 -9.64
N PHE A 57 -5.83 -4.64 -10.70
CA PHE A 57 -5.30 -3.83 -11.77
C PHE A 57 -5.75 -2.39 -11.56
N SER A 58 -4.84 -1.43 -11.73
CA SER A 58 -5.12 -0.01 -11.59
C SER A 58 -4.57 0.76 -12.79
N PHE A 59 -5.32 1.77 -13.20
CA PHE A 59 -4.92 2.73 -14.21
C PHE A 59 -5.27 4.13 -13.73
N SER A 60 -4.33 5.05 -13.85
CA SER A 60 -4.51 6.45 -13.52
C SER A 60 -3.82 7.32 -14.56
N SER A 61 -4.52 8.34 -15.04
CA SER A 61 -3.98 9.28 -16.02
C SER A 61 -4.28 10.69 -15.56
N SER A 62 -3.21 11.48 -15.37
CA SER A 62 -3.26 12.90 -15.07
C SER A 62 -2.10 13.55 -15.77
N TYR A 63 -2.36 14.21 -16.92
CA TYR A 63 -1.31 14.76 -17.74
C TYR A 63 -0.30 15.59 -16.94
N PRO A 64 1.01 15.39 -17.14
CA PRO A 64 1.66 14.53 -18.15
C PRO A 64 1.84 13.07 -17.74
N ASN A 65 1.40 12.65 -16.55
CA ASN A 65 1.70 11.34 -15.96
C ASN A 65 0.59 10.32 -16.25
N GLU A 66 1.02 9.10 -16.59
CA GLU A 66 0.17 7.91 -16.64
C GLU A 66 0.77 6.80 -15.79
N PHE A 67 -0.07 6.12 -15.02
CA PHE A 67 0.35 5.02 -14.17
C PHE A 67 -0.53 3.79 -14.46
N THR A 68 0.13 2.67 -14.65
CA THR A 68 -0.51 1.35 -14.73
C THR A 68 0.08 0.49 -13.64
N GLY A 69 -0.78 -0.13 -12.84
CA GLY A 69 -0.36 -0.94 -11.72
C GLY A 69 -1.04 -2.31 -11.69
N LEU A 70 -0.29 -3.30 -11.24
CA LEU A 70 -0.80 -4.61 -10.88
C LEU A 70 -0.35 -4.90 -9.46
N SER A 71 -1.27 -5.14 -8.56
CA SER A 71 -0.97 -5.47 -7.17
C SER A 71 -1.66 -6.74 -6.72
N ALA A 72 -1.05 -7.46 -5.80
CA ALA A 72 -1.56 -8.68 -5.22
C ALA A 72 -1.32 -8.70 -3.72
N SER A 73 -2.29 -9.22 -2.97
CA SER A 73 -2.21 -9.47 -1.54
C SER A 73 -2.46 -10.95 -1.28
N PRO A 74 -1.45 -11.82 -1.45
CA PRO A 74 -1.62 -13.26 -1.25
C PRO A 74 -1.97 -13.60 0.21
N PHE A 75 -1.51 -12.78 1.15
CA PHE A 75 -1.75 -12.93 2.58
C PHE A 75 -2.25 -11.62 3.18
N GLU A 76 -2.93 -11.67 4.34
CA GLU A 76 -3.42 -10.48 5.02
C GLU A 76 -2.32 -9.49 5.46
N TRP A 77 -1.10 -9.98 5.60
CA TRP A 77 0.05 -9.21 6.07
C TRP A 77 1.04 -8.81 4.98
N PHE A 78 0.81 -9.25 3.72
CA PHE A 78 1.74 -9.01 2.62
C PHE A 78 1.01 -8.50 1.38
N GLU A 79 1.52 -7.45 0.78
CA GLU A 79 1.07 -6.88 -0.48
C GLU A 79 2.29 -6.55 -1.35
N ALA A 80 2.24 -6.95 -2.60
CA ALA A 80 3.24 -6.61 -3.61
C ALA A 80 2.57 -5.92 -4.79
N GLY A 81 3.28 -4.99 -5.43
CA GLY A 81 2.82 -4.26 -6.59
C GLY A 81 3.90 -4.13 -7.65
N TYR A 82 3.46 -4.17 -8.90
CA TYR A 82 4.23 -3.77 -10.06
C TYR A 82 3.64 -2.47 -10.60
N ARG A 83 4.49 -1.52 -10.90
CA ARG A 83 4.13 -0.22 -11.47
C ARG A 83 4.80 -0.03 -12.82
N TYR A 84 4.06 0.53 -13.74
CA TYR A 84 4.55 1.11 -14.97
C TYR A 84 4.09 2.58 -15.01
N ALA A 85 5.03 3.50 -15.07
CA ALA A 85 4.80 4.93 -15.14
C ALA A 85 5.29 5.48 -16.48
N GLU A 86 4.55 6.42 -17.06
CA GLU A 86 4.93 7.14 -18.27
C GLU A 86 4.74 8.64 -18.05
N VAL A 87 5.76 9.42 -18.43
CA VAL A 87 5.72 10.89 -18.38
C VAL A 87 5.78 11.43 -19.82
N LYS A 88 4.62 11.83 -20.35
CA LYS A 88 4.44 12.15 -21.79
C LYS A 88 5.17 13.40 -22.28
N ASN A 89 5.44 14.34 -21.40
CA ASN A 89 6.13 15.58 -21.76
C ASN A 89 7.65 15.54 -21.51
N LEU A 90 8.17 14.38 -21.16
CA LEU A 90 9.60 14.19 -20.92
C LEU A 90 10.12 13.07 -21.83
N LEU A 91 11.23 13.34 -22.51
CA LEU A 91 11.88 12.35 -23.37
C LEU A 91 12.69 11.37 -22.53
N TYR A 92 12.74 10.13 -22.99
CA TYR A 92 13.53 9.09 -22.37
C TYR A 92 15.03 9.39 -22.41
N SER A 93 15.50 10.08 -23.47
CA SER A 93 16.89 10.47 -23.63
C SER A 93 16.97 11.80 -24.40
N ASP A 94 17.95 12.62 -24.06
CA ASP A 94 18.28 13.85 -24.80
C ASP A 94 18.97 13.56 -26.16
N THR A 95 19.28 12.31 -26.44
CA THR A 95 19.94 11.87 -27.67
C THR A 95 18.93 11.22 -28.62
N PRO A 96 18.43 11.92 -29.66
CA PRO A 96 17.39 11.39 -30.56
C PRO A 96 17.79 10.13 -31.31
N SER A 97 19.08 9.91 -31.56
CA SER A 97 19.61 8.71 -32.21
C SER A 97 19.48 7.45 -31.33
N TYR A 98 19.31 7.61 -30.00
CA TYR A 98 19.21 6.53 -29.05
C TYR A 98 17.76 6.11 -28.77
N SER A 99 16.90 7.08 -28.50
CA SER A 99 15.52 6.83 -28.05
C SER A 99 14.44 7.36 -28.99
N GLY A 100 14.80 8.14 -30.03
CA GLY A 100 13.82 8.85 -30.84
C GLY A 100 12.97 9.79 -30.00
N ASN A 101 11.66 9.83 -30.29
CA ASN A 101 10.68 10.65 -29.58
C ASN A 101 9.93 9.89 -28.49
N GLN A 102 10.55 8.87 -27.89
CA GLN A 102 9.88 8.09 -26.83
C GLN A 102 9.80 8.91 -25.55
N SER A 103 8.63 8.89 -24.92
CA SER A 103 8.41 9.43 -23.59
C SER A 103 9.23 8.67 -22.52
N LEU A 104 9.50 9.35 -21.42
CA LEU A 104 10.12 8.71 -20.25
C LEU A 104 9.18 7.64 -19.68
N LYS A 105 9.73 6.45 -19.49
CA LYS A 105 9.02 5.29 -18.94
C LYS A 105 9.81 4.72 -17.78
N ASP A 106 9.11 4.44 -16.70
CA ASP A 106 9.68 3.86 -15.50
C ASP A 106 8.88 2.63 -15.07
N LYS A 107 9.59 1.64 -14.56
CA LYS A 107 9.03 0.40 -14.00
C LYS A 107 9.54 0.23 -12.60
N GLY A 108 8.68 -0.14 -11.69
CA GLY A 108 9.06 -0.36 -10.30
C GLY A 108 8.28 -1.51 -9.67
N PHE A 109 8.90 -2.12 -8.67
CA PHE A 109 8.27 -3.11 -7.81
C PHE A 109 8.22 -2.57 -6.39
N ASP A 110 7.06 -2.67 -5.78
CA ASP A 110 6.82 -2.28 -4.41
C ASP A 110 6.40 -3.50 -3.59
N ILE A 111 6.87 -3.58 -2.35
CA ILE A 111 6.38 -4.56 -1.39
C ILE A 111 5.98 -3.87 -0.10
N LYS A 112 4.99 -4.42 0.58
CA LYS A 112 4.48 -3.89 1.84
C LYS A 112 4.13 -5.03 2.79
N VAL A 113 4.56 -4.90 4.05
CA VAL A 113 4.36 -5.89 5.11
C VAL A 113 3.63 -5.23 6.28
N ARG A 114 2.55 -5.85 6.75
CA ARG A 114 1.81 -5.40 7.92
C ARG A 114 2.51 -5.85 9.19
N VAL A 115 2.73 -4.91 10.10
CA VAL A 115 3.25 -5.16 11.44
C VAL A 115 2.14 -5.17 12.47
N LEU A 116 1.20 -4.22 12.35
CA LEU A 116 0.09 -4.09 13.27
C LEU A 116 -1.21 -3.82 12.52
N LYS A 117 -2.26 -4.55 12.87
CA LYS A 117 -3.60 -4.32 12.34
C LYS A 117 -4.29 -3.21 13.13
N GLU A 118 -5.00 -2.35 12.43
CA GLU A 118 -5.83 -1.29 13.00
C GLU A 118 -6.91 -1.87 13.93
N ASN A 119 -7.07 -1.24 15.08
CA ASN A 119 -8.20 -1.46 15.98
C ASN A 119 -8.64 -0.12 16.60
N GLN A 120 -9.60 -0.13 17.54
CA GLN A 120 -10.15 1.12 18.12
C GLN A 120 -9.12 1.99 18.85
N LEU A 121 -8.03 1.44 19.33
CA LEU A 121 -7.03 2.15 20.13
C LEU A 121 -5.66 2.23 19.48
N THR A 122 -5.39 1.38 18.49
CA THR A 122 -4.08 1.32 17.85
C THR A 122 -4.20 1.54 16.35
N PRO A 123 -3.36 2.40 15.76
CA PRO A 123 -3.32 2.58 14.32
C PRO A 123 -2.75 1.34 13.62
N ALA A 124 -3.09 1.18 12.35
CA ALA A 124 -2.38 0.23 11.50
C ALA A 124 -0.94 0.66 11.31
N ILE A 125 -0.01 -0.30 11.37
CA ILE A 125 1.41 -0.07 11.07
C ILE A 125 1.84 -1.06 10.00
N ALA A 126 2.49 -0.54 8.96
CA ALA A 126 3.07 -1.34 7.90
C ALA A 126 4.44 -0.77 7.50
N PHE A 127 5.34 -1.65 7.08
CA PHE A 127 6.58 -1.27 6.41
C PHE A 127 6.46 -1.57 4.92
N GLY A 128 6.98 -0.67 4.10
CA GLY A 128 7.05 -0.84 2.65
C GLY A 128 8.43 -0.50 2.13
N LEU A 129 8.86 -1.27 1.13
CA LEU A 129 9.98 -0.93 0.26
C LEU A 129 9.40 -0.60 -1.09
N ARG A 130 9.81 0.51 -1.65
CA ARG A 130 9.37 1.00 -2.94
C ARG A 130 10.50 0.97 -3.92
N ASP A 131 10.16 0.74 -5.17
CA ASP A 131 11.08 0.79 -6.31
C ASP A 131 12.30 -0.13 -6.15
N ILE A 132 12.06 -1.36 -5.68
CA ILE A 132 13.11 -2.34 -5.35
C ILE A 132 13.89 -2.77 -6.59
N ALA A 133 13.27 -2.73 -7.75
CA ALA A 133 13.86 -3.08 -9.04
C ALA A 133 13.34 -2.14 -10.13
N GLY A 134 13.58 -0.87 -9.96
CA GLY A 134 13.23 0.17 -10.92
C GLY A 134 14.16 0.20 -12.13
N THR A 135 13.69 0.85 -13.20
CA THR A 135 14.48 1.11 -14.42
C THR A 135 14.75 2.60 -14.63
N GLY A 136 14.40 3.42 -13.64
CA GLY A 136 14.65 4.86 -13.64
C GLY A 136 16.05 5.23 -13.20
#